data_caf8bc89d69c1ad8e9f7389fc1c72600
#
_entry.id   caf8bc89d69c1ad8e9f7389fc1c72600
#
_cell.length_a   1.000
_cell.length_b   1.000
_cell.length_c   1.000
_cell.angle_alpha   90.00
_cell.angle_beta   90.00
_cell.angle_gamma   90.00
#
_symmetry.space_group_name_H-M   'P 1'
#
loop_
_entity.id
_entity.type
_entity.pdbx_description
1 polymer ?
#
loop_
_entity_poly.entity_id
_entity_poly.type
_entity_poly.pdbx_seq_one_letter_code
_entity_poly.pdbx_strand_id
1 'polypeptide(L)'
;MTEMPQSEREDMPAGLISDAVILDEGRQAAARQLARQHRRLMVLEMALSAVLVTGFLLSGVSQWLKDALLRAHLVAPGALVAAYVAIAYLGYSLITAPLSWWGGFILPHRYGLSTQSAAGWVEDEMKSLVLGLLLGLPVAEVIYWLLRTYPATWWLWAAVFLIFFAVLL
;
A
#
# COMPACT_ATOMS: atom_id res chain seq x y z
N MET A 1 24.56 -12.37 5.23
CA MET A 1 24.54 -13.82 5.01
C MET A 1 26.00 -14.23 4.90
N THR A 2 26.58 -14.63 6.03
CA THR A 2 28.01 -14.97 6.12
C THR A 2 28.17 -16.38 5.59
N GLU A 3 28.83 -16.54 4.46
CA GLU A 3 29.19 -17.88 3.95
C GLU A 3 30.15 -18.55 4.94
N MET A 4 29.82 -19.75 5.31
CA MET A 4 30.62 -20.59 6.18
C MET A 4 31.99 -20.88 5.51
N PRO A 5 33.12 -20.78 6.21
CA PRO A 5 34.46 -21.06 5.67
C PRO A 5 34.54 -22.45 5.06
N GLN A 6 35.28 -22.60 3.95
CA GLN A 6 35.41 -23.88 3.24
C GLN A 6 35.99 -25.00 4.11
N SER A 7 36.87 -24.66 5.08
CA SER A 7 37.44 -25.62 6.02
C SER A 7 36.45 -26.28 6.97
N GLU A 8 35.37 -25.59 7.33
CA GLU A 8 34.30 -26.15 8.17
C GLU A 8 33.31 -27.03 7.35
N ARG A 9 33.29 -26.90 6.03
CA ARG A 9 32.48 -27.76 5.14
C ARG A 9 33.12 -29.13 4.91
N GLU A 10 34.45 -29.22 4.90
CA GLU A 10 35.17 -30.48 4.67
C GLU A 10 35.11 -31.43 5.86
N ASP A 11 34.99 -30.91 7.09
CA ASP A 11 34.90 -31.72 8.31
C ASP A 11 33.47 -32.12 8.71
N MET A 12 32.44 -31.71 7.95
CA MET A 12 31.06 -32.00 8.26
C MET A 12 30.62 -33.35 7.70
N PRO A 13 29.98 -34.24 8.50
CA PRO A 13 29.48 -35.52 8.03
C PRO A 13 28.56 -35.36 6.80
N ALA A 14 28.75 -36.14 5.77
CA ALA A 14 27.99 -36.05 4.51
C ALA A 14 26.47 -36.05 4.67
N GLY A 15 25.95 -36.68 5.73
CA GLY A 15 24.52 -36.64 6.10
C GLY A 15 24.03 -35.25 6.51
N LEU A 16 24.81 -34.50 7.30
CA LEU A 16 24.44 -33.14 7.74
C LEU A 16 24.47 -32.14 6.58
N ILE A 17 25.41 -32.33 5.62
CA ILE A 17 25.47 -31.48 4.42
C ILE A 17 24.25 -31.77 3.53
N SER A 18 23.88 -33.03 3.37
CA SER A 18 22.68 -33.42 2.60
C SER A 18 21.39 -32.83 3.19
N ASP A 19 21.22 -32.94 4.51
CA ASP A 19 20.06 -32.42 5.22
C ASP A 19 19.99 -30.88 5.17
N ALA A 20 21.13 -30.21 5.29
CA ALA A 20 21.20 -28.74 5.18
C ALA A 20 20.85 -28.26 3.76
N VAL A 21 21.32 -28.97 2.72
CA VAL A 21 21.00 -28.67 1.30
C VAL A 21 19.52 -28.90 1.02
N ILE A 22 18.94 -30.01 1.50
CA ILE A 22 17.51 -30.34 1.34
C ILE A 22 16.63 -29.29 2.04
N LEU A 23 17.03 -28.85 3.26
CA LEU A 23 16.32 -27.80 3.99
C LEU A 23 16.38 -26.45 3.27
N ASP A 24 17.49 -26.14 2.60
CA ASP A 24 17.63 -24.89 1.84
C ASP A 24 16.78 -24.94 0.56
N GLU A 25 16.74 -26.04 -0.16
CA GLU A 25 15.87 -26.23 -1.34
C GLU A 25 14.38 -26.14 -0.98
N GLY A 26 13.95 -26.72 0.14
CA GLY A 26 12.59 -26.61 0.64
C GLY A 26 12.19 -25.18 0.99
N ARG A 27 13.05 -24.46 1.65
CA ARG A 27 12.86 -23.03 1.98
C ARG A 27 12.83 -22.16 0.73
N GLN A 28 13.71 -22.43 -0.23
CA GLN A 28 13.72 -21.70 -1.51
C GLN A 28 12.45 -21.98 -2.33
N ALA A 29 11.95 -23.21 -2.35
CA ALA A 29 10.71 -23.56 -3.03
C ALA A 29 9.50 -22.82 -2.40
N ALA A 30 9.42 -22.81 -1.07
CA ALA A 30 8.38 -22.06 -0.33
C ALA A 30 8.46 -20.56 -0.61
N ALA A 31 9.66 -19.98 -0.62
CA ALA A 31 9.87 -18.56 -0.93
C ALA A 31 9.45 -18.22 -2.38
N ARG A 32 9.75 -19.10 -3.34
CA ARG A 32 9.33 -18.91 -4.75
C ARG A 32 7.81 -19.02 -4.91
N GLN A 33 7.15 -19.92 -4.18
CA GLN A 33 5.68 -20.03 -4.19
C GLN A 33 5.04 -18.78 -3.58
N LEU A 34 5.54 -18.31 -2.45
CA LEU A 34 5.08 -17.07 -1.83
C LEU A 34 5.24 -15.87 -2.77
N ALA A 35 6.41 -15.73 -3.41
CA ALA A 35 6.66 -14.64 -4.36
C ALA A 35 5.69 -14.66 -5.54
N ARG A 36 5.32 -15.85 -6.06
CA ARG A 36 4.32 -15.98 -7.14
C ARG A 36 2.92 -15.60 -6.67
N GLN A 37 2.53 -16.00 -5.46
CA GLN A 37 1.22 -15.65 -4.91
C GLN A 37 1.16 -14.15 -4.58
N HIS A 38 2.22 -13.59 -4.00
CA HIS A 38 2.31 -12.16 -3.73
C HIS A 38 2.20 -11.32 -5.01
N ARG A 39 2.85 -11.75 -6.11
CA ARG A 39 2.72 -11.09 -7.42
C ARG A 39 1.30 -11.15 -7.96
N ARG A 40 0.59 -12.28 -7.81
CA ARG A 40 -0.82 -12.40 -8.23
C ARG A 40 -1.72 -11.49 -7.43
N LEU A 41 -1.50 -11.41 -6.12
CA LEU A 41 -2.24 -10.49 -5.24
C LEU A 41 -1.98 -9.04 -5.61
N MET A 42 -0.73 -8.66 -5.87
CA MET A 42 -0.37 -7.31 -6.32
C MET A 42 -1.09 -6.93 -7.63
N VAL A 43 -1.12 -7.85 -8.61
CA VAL A 43 -1.83 -7.60 -9.87
C VAL A 43 -3.34 -7.49 -9.64
N LEU A 44 -3.91 -8.34 -8.79
CA LEU A 44 -5.32 -8.30 -8.42
C LEU A 44 -5.66 -6.99 -7.70
N GLU A 45 -4.83 -6.55 -6.76
CA GLU A 45 -4.98 -5.31 -6.04
C GLU A 45 -4.90 -4.09 -6.98
N MET A 46 -3.94 -4.10 -7.91
CA MET A 46 -3.84 -3.06 -8.93
C MET A 46 -5.08 -3.02 -9.84
N ALA A 47 -5.57 -4.18 -10.29
CA ALA A 47 -6.77 -4.27 -11.10
C ALA A 47 -8.02 -3.80 -10.32
N LEU A 48 -8.16 -4.24 -9.07
CA LEU A 48 -9.25 -3.81 -8.18
C LEU A 48 -9.21 -2.29 -7.96
N SER A 49 -8.02 -1.75 -7.68
CA SER A 49 -7.82 -0.30 -7.50
C SER A 49 -8.23 0.48 -8.75
N ALA A 50 -7.82 0.03 -9.93
CA ALA A 50 -8.20 0.65 -11.19
C ALA A 50 -9.73 0.62 -11.42
N VAL A 51 -10.37 -0.52 -11.13
CA VAL A 51 -11.84 -0.66 -11.23
C VAL A 51 -12.56 0.24 -10.22
N LEU A 52 -12.09 0.27 -8.97
CA LEU A 52 -12.68 1.11 -7.91
C LEU A 52 -12.57 2.59 -8.25
N VAL A 53 -11.39 3.06 -8.66
CA VAL A 53 -11.18 4.47 -9.02
C VAL A 53 -12.03 4.85 -10.25
N THR A 54 -12.01 4.01 -11.29
CA THR A 54 -12.80 4.25 -12.50
C THR A 54 -14.30 4.21 -12.19
N GLY A 55 -14.74 3.22 -11.42
CA GLY A 55 -16.12 3.09 -10.97
C GLY A 55 -16.57 4.29 -10.12
N PHE A 56 -15.74 4.73 -9.18
CA PHE A 56 -16.01 5.91 -8.36
C PHE A 56 -16.21 7.18 -9.20
N LEU A 57 -15.39 7.36 -10.25
CA LEU A 57 -15.49 8.53 -11.12
C LEU A 57 -16.68 8.45 -12.08
N LEU A 58 -16.93 7.27 -12.68
CA LEU A 58 -17.97 7.11 -13.70
C LEU A 58 -19.37 6.91 -13.14
N SER A 59 -19.51 6.36 -11.92
CA SER A 59 -20.81 6.08 -11.29
C SER A 59 -21.55 7.34 -10.80
N GLY A 60 -20.90 8.50 -10.80
CA GLY A 60 -21.46 9.72 -10.22
C GLY A 60 -21.34 9.81 -8.69
N VAL A 61 -20.81 8.78 -8.01
CA VAL A 61 -20.58 8.79 -6.54
C VAL A 61 -19.66 9.95 -6.15
N SER A 62 -18.67 10.24 -6.96
CA SER A 62 -17.76 11.40 -6.79
C SER A 62 -18.55 12.73 -6.74
N GLN A 63 -19.49 12.91 -7.66
CA GLN A 63 -20.33 14.12 -7.69
C GLN A 63 -21.32 14.16 -6.53
N TRP A 64 -21.96 13.02 -6.25
CA TRP A 64 -22.86 12.89 -5.11
C TRP A 64 -22.16 13.22 -3.78
N LEU A 65 -20.93 12.73 -3.57
CA LEU A 65 -20.13 13.01 -2.38
C LEU A 65 -19.85 14.52 -2.26
N LYS A 66 -19.38 15.15 -3.34
CA LYS A 66 -19.16 16.60 -3.37
C LYS A 66 -20.44 17.37 -3.01
N ASP A 67 -21.59 17.02 -3.60
CA ASP A 67 -22.84 17.70 -3.36
C ASP A 67 -23.38 17.46 -1.93
N ALA A 68 -23.12 16.28 -1.36
CA ALA A 68 -23.43 15.97 0.03
C ALA A 68 -22.61 16.85 1.00
N LEU A 69 -21.32 17.00 0.74
CA LEU A 69 -20.45 17.87 1.54
C LEU A 69 -20.85 19.36 1.46
N LEU A 70 -21.23 19.83 0.27
CA LEU A 70 -21.74 21.19 0.10
C LEU A 70 -23.06 21.43 0.86
N ARG A 71 -23.95 20.42 0.85
CA ARG A 71 -25.19 20.46 1.65
C ARG A 71 -24.94 20.45 3.16
N ALA A 72 -23.83 19.86 3.59
CA ALA A 72 -23.37 19.91 4.98
C ALA A 72 -22.68 21.24 5.37
N HIS A 73 -22.83 22.28 4.54
CA HIS A 73 -22.26 23.62 4.73
C HIS A 73 -20.72 23.67 4.76
N LEU A 74 -20.03 22.69 4.20
CA LEU A 74 -18.59 22.71 3.98
C LEU A 74 -18.25 23.61 2.76
N VAL A 75 -18.29 24.91 2.95
CA VAL A 75 -18.13 25.92 1.87
C VAL A 75 -16.68 26.35 1.69
N ALA A 76 -15.83 26.20 2.74
CA ALA A 76 -14.41 26.54 2.65
C ALA A 76 -13.71 25.57 1.68
N PRO A 77 -13.03 26.06 0.62
CA PRO A 77 -12.47 25.21 -0.42
C PRO A 77 -11.51 24.14 0.11
N GLY A 78 -10.62 24.49 1.07
CA GLY A 78 -9.70 23.52 1.67
C GLY A 78 -10.44 22.47 2.51
N ALA A 79 -11.38 22.89 3.36
CA ALA A 79 -12.15 21.93 4.15
C ALA A 79 -12.97 20.97 3.27
N LEU A 80 -13.49 21.43 2.14
CA LEU A 80 -14.22 20.60 1.18
C LEU A 80 -13.28 19.56 0.53
N VAL A 81 -12.09 19.98 0.08
CA VAL A 81 -11.09 19.09 -0.53
C VAL A 81 -10.61 18.08 0.49
N ALA A 82 -10.24 18.51 1.69
CA ALA A 82 -9.78 17.63 2.76
C ALA A 82 -10.84 16.57 3.13
N ALA A 83 -12.09 16.98 3.35
CA ALA A 83 -13.18 16.07 3.67
C ALA A 83 -13.47 15.10 2.51
N TYR A 84 -13.49 15.59 1.28
CA TYR A 84 -13.70 14.76 0.09
C TYR A 84 -12.62 13.69 -0.04
N VAL A 85 -11.34 14.09 0.03
CA VAL A 85 -10.20 13.18 -0.09
C VAL A 85 -10.18 12.19 1.06
N ALA A 86 -10.42 12.64 2.30
CA ALA A 86 -10.46 11.77 3.47
C ALA A 86 -11.55 10.69 3.35
N ILE A 87 -12.78 11.08 2.98
CA ILE A 87 -13.90 10.12 2.84
C ILE A 87 -13.65 9.15 1.69
N ALA A 88 -13.15 9.65 0.54
CA ALA A 88 -12.84 8.79 -0.60
C ALA A 88 -11.71 7.79 -0.26
N TYR A 89 -10.66 8.24 0.43
CA TYR A 89 -9.56 7.40 0.88
C TYR A 89 -9.99 6.35 1.90
N LEU A 90 -10.79 6.74 2.90
CA LEU A 90 -11.33 5.82 3.91
C LEU A 90 -12.26 4.78 3.26
N GLY A 91 -13.12 5.20 2.35
CA GLY A 91 -13.99 4.31 1.58
C GLY A 91 -13.19 3.31 0.75
N TYR A 92 -12.15 3.77 0.05
CA TYR A 92 -11.24 2.92 -0.69
C TYR A 92 -10.55 1.91 0.23
N SER A 93 -9.97 2.37 1.36
CA SER A 93 -9.28 1.52 2.32
C SER A 93 -10.20 0.46 2.91
N LEU A 94 -11.46 0.81 3.21
CA LEU A 94 -12.44 -0.13 3.73
C LEU A 94 -12.79 -1.23 2.72
N ILE A 95 -12.94 -0.88 1.45
CA ILE A 95 -13.26 -1.84 0.38
C ILE A 95 -12.07 -2.77 0.11
N THR A 96 -10.84 -2.26 0.18
CA THR A 96 -9.62 -3.04 -0.06
C THR A 96 -9.11 -3.79 1.18
N ALA A 97 -9.60 -3.47 2.39
CA ALA A 97 -9.20 -4.08 3.65
C ALA A 97 -9.23 -5.62 3.66
N PRO A 98 -10.25 -6.31 3.10
CA PRO A 98 -10.23 -7.77 3.05
C PRO A 98 -9.06 -8.35 2.23
N LEU A 99 -8.66 -7.66 1.15
CA LEU A 99 -7.55 -8.07 0.30
C LEU A 99 -6.21 -7.80 0.99
N SER A 100 -6.07 -6.64 1.63
CA SER A 100 -4.91 -6.29 2.47
C SER A 100 -4.74 -7.28 3.62
N TRP A 101 -5.84 -7.65 4.29
CA TRP A 101 -5.84 -8.68 5.33
C TRP A 101 -5.35 -10.03 4.80
N TRP A 102 -5.86 -10.46 3.67
CA TRP A 102 -5.45 -11.72 3.07
C TRP A 102 -3.96 -11.72 2.69
N GLY A 103 -3.51 -10.68 1.98
CA GLY A 103 -2.13 -10.57 1.50
C GLY A 103 -1.12 -10.27 2.60
N GLY A 104 -1.46 -9.39 3.55
CA GLY A 104 -0.57 -8.93 4.60
C GLY A 104 -0.56 -9.79 5.86
N PHE A 105 -1.68 -10.45 6.18
CA PHE A 105 -1.79 -11.26 7.40
C PHE A 105 -1.88 -12.76 7.12
N ILE A 106 -2.91 -13.21 6.37
CA ILE A 106 -3.18 -14.64 6.22
C ILE A 106 -2.08 -15.35 5.42
N LEU A 107 -1.65 -14.76 4.31
CA LEU A 107 -0.70 -15.40 3.42
C LEU A 107 0.67 -15.64 4.08
N PRO A 108 1.32 -14.67 4.74
CA PRO A 108 2.59 -14.89 5.43
C PRO A 108 2.49 -15.93 6.56
N HIS A 109 1.35 -15.98 7.28
CA HIS A 109 1.12 -16.96 8.34
C HIS A 109 1.02 -18.39 7.79
N ARG A 110 0.38 -18.59 6.64
CA ARG A 110 0.27 -19.91 5.99
C ARG A 110 1.62 -20.52 5.61
N TYR A 111 2.61 -19.67 5.35
CA TYR A 111 3.97 -20.10 5.00
C TYR A 111 4.93 -20.09 6.18
N GLY A 112 4.45 -19.84 7.41
CA GLY A 112 5.28 -19.78 8.61
C GLY A 112 6.31 -18.65 8.60
N LEU A 113 6.07 -17.59 7.82
CA LEU A 113 6.98 -16.46 7.65
C LEU A 113 6.60 -15.24 8.49
N SER A 114 5.48 -15.28 9.20
CA SER A 114 5.03 -14.22 10.09
C SER A 114 4.67 -14.75 11.46
N THR A 115 5.15 -14.05 12.49
CA THR A 115 4.80 -14.26 13.91
C THR A 115 3.92 -13.12 14.43
N GLN A 116 3.48 -12.20 13.56
CA GLN A 116 2.69 -11.04 13.92
C GLN A 116 1.30 -11.45 14.40
N SER A 117 0.84 -10.87 15.50
CA SER A 117 -0.53 -11.06 15.97
C SER A 117 -1.55 -10.31 15.08
N ALA A 118 -2.81 -10.78 15.07
CA ALA A 118 -3.89 -10.08 14.37
C ALA A 118 -4.06 -8.62 14.85
N ALA A 119 -3.95 -8.41 16.17
CA ALA A 119 -4.02 -7.06 16.75
C ALA A 119 -2.85 -6.17 16.28
N GLY A 120 -1.63 -6.71 16.23
CA GLY A 120 -0.46 -6.00 15.72
C GLY A 120 -0.62 -5.60 14.25
N TRP A 121 -1.16 -6.50 13.43
CA TRP A 121 -1.43 -6.19 12.02
C TRP A 121 -2.47 -5.05 11.88
N VAL A 122 -3.58 -5.10 12.64
CA VAL A 122 -4.59 -4.03 12.62
C VAL A 122 -3.98 -2.70 13.09
N GLU A 123 -3.15 -2.71 14.12
CA GLU A 123 -2.46 -1.51 14.59
C GLU A 123 -1.56 -0.90 13.50
N ASP A 124 -0.81 -1.73 12.78
CA ASP A 124 0.06 -1.27 11.70
C ASP A 124 -0.76 -0.75 10.49
N GLU A 125 -1.88 -1.39 10.17
CA GLU A 125 -2.80 -0.91 9.12
C GLU A 125 -3.41 0.44 9.51
N MET A 126 -3.82 0.62 10.76
CA MET A 126 -4.34 1.90 11.26
C MET A 126 -3.27 3.00 11.24
N LYS A 127 -2.03 2.70 11.61
CA LYS A 127 -0.91 3.65 11.50
C LYS A 127 -0.66 4.05 10.05
N SER A 128 -0.66 3.08 9.13
CA SER A 128 -0.50 3.32 7.69
C SER A 128 -1.62 4.20 7.14
N LEU A 129 -2.85 3.97 7.58
CA LEU A 129 -4.02 4.76 7.19
C LEU A 129 -3.92 6.21 7.69
N VAL A 130 -3.56 6.40 8.97
CA VAL A 130 -3.35 7.73 9.55
C VAL A 130 -2.20 8.45 8.86
N LEU A 131 -1.08 7.77 8.61
CA LEU A 131 0.07 8.34 7.91
C LEU A 131 -0.28 8.71 6.47
N GLY A 132 -1.04 7.86 5.78
CA GLY A 132 -1.54 8.13 4.43
C GLY A 132 -2.42 9.38 4.37
N LEU A 133 -3.31 9.58 5.35
CA LEU A 133 -4.09 10.82 5.47
C LEU A 133 -3.21 12.03 5.81
N LEU A 134 -2.30 11.89 6.77
CA LEU A 134 -1.44 12.97 7.22
C LEU A 134 -0.55 13.52 6.09
N LEU A 135 -0.06 12.64 5.23
CA LEU A 135 0.78 13.02 4.09
C LEU A 135 -0.04 13.31 2.83
N GLY A 136 -1.09 12.55 2.58
CA GLY A 136 -1.90 12.67 1.38
C GLY A 136 -2.78 13.91 1.35
N LEU A 137 -3.34 14.34 2.49
CA LEU A 137 -4.18 15.54 2.53
C LEU A 137 -3.43 16.81 2.15
N PRO A 138 -2.26 17.13 2.71
CA PRO A 138 -1.49 18.30 2.28
C PRO A 138 -1.11 18.26 0.79
N VAL A 139 -0.76 17.08 0.28
CA VAL A 139 -0.46 16.91 -1.16
C VAL A 139 -1.69 17.20 -2.01
N ALA A 140 -2.85 16.66 -1.64
CA ALA A 140 -4.10 16.91 -2.35
C ALA A 140 -4.49 18.40 -2.33
N GLU A 141 -4.35 19.06 -1.18
CA GLU A 141 -4.62 20.48 -1.02
C GLU A 141 -3.71 21.35 -1.91
N VAL A 142 -2.41 21.06 -1.93
CA VAL A 142 -1.46 21.79 -2.77
C VAL A 142 -1.78 21.58 -4.25
N ILE A 143 -2.06 20.35 -4.69
CA ILE A 143 -2.41 20.06 -6.09
C ILE A 143 -3.71 20.78 -6.47
N TYR A 144 -4.73 20.73 -5.62
CA TYR A 144 -5.99 21.42 -5.88
C TYR A 144 -5.82 22.94 -5.93
N TRP A 145 -5.02 23.50 -5.01
CA TRP A 145 -4.67 24.92 -5.04
C TRP A 145 -3.94 25.31 -6.33
N LEU A 146 -2.97 24.50 -6.78
CA LEU A 146 -2.25 24.71 -8.05
C LEU A 146 -3.19 24.68 -9.25
N LEU A 147 -4.08 23.70 -9.31
CA LEU A 147 -5.10 23.57 -10.37
C LEU A 147 -5.98 24.82 -10.46
N ARG A 148 -6.33 25.39 -9.32
CA ARG A 148 -7.19 26.57 -9.24
C ARG A 148 -6.45 27.86 -9.58
N THR A 149 -5.17 27.98 -9.17
CA THR A 149 -4.39 29.21 -9.29
C THR A 149 -3.66 29.28 -10.63
N TYR A 150 -3.18 28.15 -11.16
CA TYR A 150 -2.38 28.05 -12.38
C TYR A 150 -2.95 27.03 -13.36
N PRO A 151 -4.16 27.21 -13.90
CA PRO A 151 -4.84 26.18 -14.70
C PRO A 151 -4.08 25.71 -15.95
N ALA A 152 -3.22 26.55 -16.52
CA ALA A 152 -2.42 26.22 -17.70
C ALA A 152 -1.09 25.50 -17.39
N THR A 153 -0.49 25.77 -16.21
CA THR A 153 0.87 25.31 -15.85
C THR A 153 0.90 24.51 -14.55
N TRP A 154 -0.26 24.16 -13.98
CA TRP A 154 -0.36 23.44 -12.70
C TRP A 154 0.47 22.15 -12.67
N TRP A 155 0.51 21.42 -13.77
CA TRP A 155 1.25 20.15 -13.89
C TRP A 155 2.76 20.32 -13.69
N LEU A 156 3.33 21.45 -14.15
CA LEU A 156 4.75 21.76 -13.97
C LEU A 156 5.06 21.99 -12.49
N TRP A 157 4.25 22.84 -11.83
CA TRP A 157 4.41 23.14 -10.42
C TRP A 157 4.12 21.92 -9.53
N ALA A 158 3.13 21.11 -9.88
CA ALA A 158 2.85 19.85 -9.23
C ALA A 158 4.02 18.86 -9.34
N ALA A 159 4.64 18.75 -10.53
CA ALA A 159 5.83 17.91 -10.71
C ALA A 159 6.99 18.37 -9.81
N VAL A 160 7.30 19.67 -9.79
CA VAL A 160 8.35 20.23 -8.92
C VAL A 160 8.05 19.97 -7.45
N PHE A 161 6.80 20.22 -7.02
CA PHE A 161 6.36 19.97 -5.66
C PHE A 161 6.49 18.49 -5.28
N LEU A 162 6.04 17.56 -6.13
CA LEU A 162 6.09 16.13 -5.85
C LEU A 162 7.52 15.60 -5.81
N ILE A 163 8.42 16.10 -6.68
CA ILE A 163 9.84 15.74 -6.63
C ILE A 163 10.45 16.22 -5.31
N PHE A 164 10.20 17.48 -4.93
CA PHE A 164 10.69 18.02 -3.66
C PHE A 164 10.15 17.22 -2.47
N PHE A 165 8.84 16.92 -2.48
CA PHE A 165 8.20 16.14 -1.44
C PHE A 165 8.76 14.71 -1.33
N ALA A 166 9.02 14.06 -2.49
CA ALA A 166 9.62 12.73 -2.52
C ALA A 166 11.08 12.69 -2.02
N VAL A 167 11.82 13.78 -2.20
CA VAL A 167 13.20 13.90 -1.69
C VAL A 167 13.22 14.15 -0.18
N LEU A 168 12.20 14.86 0.34
CA LEU A 168 12.10 15.20 1.76
C LEU A 168 11.63 14.00 2.61
N LEU A 169 10.82 13.11 2.05
CA LEU A 169 10.22 11.97 2.73
C LEU A 169 11.16 10.76 2.79
#